data_87df196a30e4fe29d3ec06e62f37305d
#
_entry.id   87df196a30e4fe29d3ec06e62f37305d
#
_cell.length_a   1.000
_cell.length_b   1.000
_cell.length_c   1.000
_cell.angle_alpha   90.00
_cell.angle_beta   90.00
_cell.angle_gamma   90.00
#
_symmetry.space_group_name_H-M   'P 1'
#
loop_
_entity.id
_entity.type
_entity.pdbx_description
1 polymer ?
#
loop_
_entity_poly.entity_id
_entity_poly.type
_entity_poly.pdbx_seq_one_letter_code
_entity_poly.pdbx_strand_id
1 'polypeptide(L)'
;MSDEETDAKPAATVILIRPAGEGIEVLLLKRSEALKHMPGLWVFPGGKVEADDPGKGDFEQARSAAARECHEEAGVALRPDLLAPFSHWLTPVVVKRRFATWFFWAEAPADTAVQVDGSEITAHKWWQPAQAIAAHHAGDLAMTPPTLVSLHDLDALDWSSCAAADLEARTPPKFFPNVIRDDSQIVFLYEGDISYRTGDLSQEGKRHRTVGDQGVFEYQRSLNGH
;
A
#
# COMPACT_ATOMS: atom_id res chain seq x y z
N MET A 1 19.92 -1.26 -9.69
CA MET A 1 18.80 -0.32 -9.97
C MET A 1 18.65 -0.27 -11.48
N SER A 2 17.48 -0.57 -12.02
CA SER A 2 17.21 -0.38 -13.45
C SER A 2 17.09 1.12 -13.75
N ASP A 3 17.37 1.55 -15.00
CA ASP A 3 17.21 2.97 -15.42
C ASP A 3 15.81 3.52 -15.12
N GLU A 4 14.82 2.67 -14.97
CA GLU A 4 13.43 3.00 -14.67
C GLU A 4 13.19 3.36 -13.18
N GLU A 5 14.05 2.92 -12.28
CA GLU A 5 14.01 3.29 -10.85
C GLU A 5 14.60 4.69 -10.61
N THR A 6 15.50 5.15 -11.49
CA THR A 6 16.30 6.36 -11.32
C THR A 6 15.47 7.66 -11.37
N ASP A 7 14.30 7.64 -12.01
CA ASP A 7 13.42 8.82 -12.18
C ASP A 7 12.29 8.90 -11.12
N ALA A 8 12.15 7.88 -10.27
CA ALA A 8 11.10 7.83 -9.26
C ALA A 8 11.58 8.46 -7.95
N LYS A 9 10.76 9.34 -7.37
CA LYS A 9 11.06 9.94 -6.07
C LYS A 9 10.90 8.93 -4.94
N PRO A 10 11.82 8.86 -3.99
CA PRO A 10 11.67 7.99 -2.86
C PRO A 10 10.47 8.42 -2.00
N ALA A 11 9.71 7.43 -1.54
CA ALA A 11 8.57 7.60 -0.66
C ALA A 11 8.46 6.42 0.30
N ALA A 12 7.72 6.60 1.37
CA ALA A 12 7.52 5.57 2.37
C ALA A 12 6.13 5.66 3.00
N THR A 13 5.60 4.51 3.38
CA THR A 13 4.28 4.38 4.01
C THR A 13 4.33 3.31 5.09
N VAL A 14 3.51 3.42 6.12
CA VAL A 14 3.39 2.42 7.17
C VAL A 14 1.98 1.86 7.28
N ILE A 15 1.87 0.55 7.24
CA ILE A 15 0.67 -0.19 7.56
C ILE A 15 0.67 -0.40 9.07
N LEU A 16 -0.09 0.42 9.78
CA LEU A 16 -0.22 0.30 11.22
C LEU A 16 -1.32 -0.69 11.54
N ILE A 17 -0.99 -1.72 12.28
CA ILE A 17 -1.92 -2.80 12.64
C ILE A 17 -2.17 -2.84 14.14
N ARG A 18 -3.33 -3.34 14.54
CA ARG A 18 -3.63 -3.69 15.94
C ARG A 18 -4.44 -4.97 15.98
N PRO A 19 -4.33 -5.78 17.07
CA PRO A 19 -5.17 -6.95 17.26
C PRO A 19 -6.65 -6.56 17.35
N ALA A 20 -7.53 -7.37 16.73
CA ALA A 20 -8.98 -7.19 16.78
C ALA A 20 -9.71 -8.53 16.68
N GLY A 21 -10.16 -9.06 17.85
CA GLY A 21 -10.73 -10.40 17.92
C GLY A 21 -9.70 -11.47 17.55
N GLU A 22 -10.04 -12.35 16.61
CA GLU A 22 -9.13 -13.39 16.08
C GLU A 22 -8.26 -12.88 14.90
N GLY A 23 -8.39 -11.62 14.52
CA GLY A 23 -7.67 -11.00 13.39
C GLY A 23 -7.04 -9.66 13.76
N ILE A 24 -6.96 -8.80 12.78
CA ILE A 24 -6.38 -7.46 12.92
C ILE A 24 -7.31 -6.38 12.39
N GLU A 25 -7.05 -5.16 12.83
CA GLU A 25 -7.45 -3.93 12.15
C GLU A 25 -6.22 -3.16 11.67
N VAL A 26 -6.36 -2.47 10.53
CA VAL A 26 -5.37 -1.57 9.95
C VAL A 26 -5.89 -0.14 10.00
N LEU A 27 -4.98 0.81 10.23
CA LEU A 27 -5.32 2.23 10.17
C LEU A 27 -5.32 2.70 8.72
N LEU A 28 -6.45 3.26 8.28
CA LEU A 28 -6.55 4.03 7.05
C LEU A 28 -6.91 5.48 7.36
N LEU A 29 -6.32 6.38 6.59
CA LEU A 29 -6.50 7.83 6.66
C LEU A 29 -7.23 8.32 5.40
N LYS A 30 -8.20 9.21 5.55
CA LYS A 30 -8.89 9.83 4.42
C LYS A 30 -8.21 11.15 4.04
N ARG A 31 -7.73 11.22 2.82
CA ARG A 31 -7.15 12.43 2.24
C ARG A 31 -8.24 13.48 1.98
N SER A 32 -7.89 14.75 2.20
CA SER A 32 -8.79 15.86 1.96
C SER A 32 -9.22 15.94 0.49
N GLU A 33 -10.49 16.20 0.26
CA GLU A 33 -11.05 16.45 -1.08
C GLU A 33 -10.48 17.73 -1.74
N ALA A 34 -9.90 18.64 -0.94
CA ALA A 34 -9.29 19.87 -1.43
C ALA A 34 -7.89 19.68 -2.01
N LEU A 35 -7.28 18.52 -1.84
CA LEU A 35 -5.95 18.21 -2.35
C LEU A 35 -5.94 18.06 -3.87
N LYS A 36 -4.88 18.58 -4.51
CA LYS A 36 -4.67 18.41 -5.96
C LYS A 36 -4.26 16.98 -6.35
N HIS A 37 -3.80 16.19 -5.39
CA HIS A 37 -3.26 14.85 -5.64
C HIS A 37 -3.98 13.83 -4.79
N MET A 38 -4.62 12.86 -5.44
CA MET A 38 -5.38 11.79 -4.79
C MET A 38 -6.43 12.30 -3.78
N PRO A 39 -7.33 13.25 -4.16
CA PRO A 39 -8.36 13.74 -3.25
C PRO A 39 -9.32 12.64 -2.83
N GLY A 40 -9.74 12.64 -1.58
CA GLY A 40 -10.76 11.74 -1.04
C GLY A 40 -10.36 10.28 -0.90
N LEU A 41 -9.15 9.89 -1.31
CA LEU A 41 -8.71 8.50 -1.20
C LEU A 41 -8.38 8.11 0.23
N TRP A 42 -8.67 6.86 0.54
CA TRP A 42 -8.21 6.22 1.76
C TRP A 42 -6.84 5.58 1.53
N VAL A 43 -5.90 5.91 2.37
CA VAL A 43 -4.49 5.54 2.26
C VAL A 43 -3.94 5.09 3.62
N PHE A 44 -2.84 4.37 3.61
CA PHE A 44 -2.02 4.22 4.82
C PHE A 44 -1.24 5.53 5.07
N PRO A 45 -0.85 5.85 6.32
CA PRO A 45 0.02 6.98 6.62
C PRO A 45 1.32 6.93 5.82
N GLY A 46 1.73 8.05 5.23
CA GLY A 46 2.98 8.07 4.47
C GLY A 46 3.12 9.22 3.49
N GLY A 47 4.36 9.45 3.07
CA GLY A 47 4.71 10.52 2.16
C GLY A 47 6.07 10.35 1.53
N LYS A 48 6.71 11.46 1.17
CA LYS A 48 8.03 11.45 0.53
C LYS A 48 9.12 11.24 1.56
N VAL A 49 10.20 10.63 1.11
CA VAL A 49 11.47 10.69 1.84
C VAL A 49 12.08 12.08 1.60
N GLU A 50 12.43 12.77 2.68
CA GLU A 50 13.09 14.06 2.64
C GLU A 50 14.59 13.90 2.88
N ALA A 51 15.38 14.91 2.46
CA ALA A 51 16.83 14.81 2.52
C ALA A 51 17.39 14.78 3.96
N ASP A 52 16.63 15.27 4.91
CA ASP A 52 16.94 15.32 6.33
C ASP A 52 16.34 14.17 7.14
N ASP A 53 15.59 13.27 6.51
CA ASP A 53 15.17 12.04 7.16
C ASP A 53 16.39 11.20 7.59
N PRO A 54 16.53 10.83 8.87
CA PRO A 54 17.69 10.12 9.36
C PRO A 54 17.85 8.74 8.74
N GLY A 55 19.10 8.30 8.48
CA GLY A 55 19.40 6.95 8.03
C GLY A 55 20.68 6.83 7.21
N LYS A 56 21.26 5.62 7.22
CA LYS A 56 22.41 5.28 6.38
C LYS A 56 21.93 4.63 5.08
N GLY A 57 21.59 5.49 4.10
CA GLY A 57 21.10 5.05 2.80
C GLY A 57 19.57 4.98 2.70
N ASP A 58 19.10 4.76 1.50
CA ASP A 58 17.71 4.95 1.06
C ASP A 58 16.68 4.18 1.90
N PHE A 59 17.02 2.96 2.31
CA PHE A 59 16.11 2.10 3.07
C PHE A 59 15.87 2.61 4.50
N GLU A 60 16.93 3.03 5.21
CA GLU A 60 16.80 3.56 6.57
C GLU A 60 16.13 4.94 6.56
N GLN A 61 16.44 5.78 5.57
CA GLN A 61 15.75 7.06 5.36
C GLN A 61 14.27 6.86 5.08
N ALA A 62 13.91 5.89 4.23
CA ALA A 62 12.50 5.56 3.95
C ALA A 62 11.77 5.10 5.23
N ARG A 63 12.45 4.33 6.09
CA ARG A 63 11.91 3.88 7.38
C ARG A 63 11.66 5.06 8.34
N SER A 64 12.58 6.01 8.37
CA SER A 64 12.46 7.25 9.17
C SER A 64 11.35 8.16 8.64
N ALA A 65 11.26 8.30 7.31
CA ALA A 65 10.18 9.04 6.66
C ALA A 65 8.80 8.45 6.99
N ALA A 66 8.64 7.11 6.93
CA ALA A 66 7.39 6.46 7.28
C ALA A 66 6.95 6.75 8.72
N ALA A 67 7.91 6.74 9.66
CA ALA A 67 7.63 7.07 11.07
C ALA A 67 7.26 8.55 11.26
N ARG A 68 7.98 9.47 10.59
CA ARG A 68 7.71 10.92 10.62
C ARG A 68 6.32 11.22 10.06
N GLU A 69 6.00 10.73 8.87
CA GLU A 69 4.71 10.93 8.21
C GLU A 69 3.54 10.38 9.05
N CYS A 70 3.72 9.20 9.67
CA CYS A 70 2.72 8.64 10.57
C CYS A 70 2.46 9.55 11.78
N HIS A 71 3.51 10.19 12.30
CA HIS A 71 3.34 11.15 13.39
C HIS A 71 2.66 12.44 12.91
N GLU A 72 3.03 12.97 11.77
CA GLU A 72 2.47 14.20 11.18
C GLU A 72 0.99 14.04 10.80
N GLU A 73 0.64 12.93 10.13
CA GLU A 73 -0.70 12.69 9.60
C GLU A 73 -1.69 12.08 10.61
N ALA A 74 -1.20 11.29 11.56
CA ALA A 74 -2.04 10.50 12.48
C ALA A 74 -1.75 10.75 13.97
N GLY A 75 -0.73 11.56 14.32
CA GLY A 75 -0.32 11.79 15.71
C GLY A 75 0.35 10.59 16.39
N VAL A 76 0.66 9.53 15.65
CA VAL A 76 1.20 8.28 16.20
C VAL A 76 2.71 8.24 16.09
N ALA A 77 3.40 8.29 17.22
CA ALA A 77 4.85 8.19 17.27
C ALA A 77 5.31 6.73 17.15
N LEU A 78 6.13 6.46 16.14
CA LEU A 78 6.71 5.14 15.89
C LEU A 78 8.24 5.19 16.00
N ARG A 79 8.83 4.08 16.40
CA ARG A 79 10.26 3.88 16.33
C ARG A 79 10.63 3.33 14.95
N PRO A 80 11.48 4.03 14.16
CA PRO A 80 11.84 3.57 12.82
C PRO A 80 12.44 2.15 12.78
N ASP A 81 13.24 1.78 13.80
CA ASP A 81 13.88 0.47 13.89
C ASP A 81 12.89 -0.71 14.09
N LEU A 82 11.66 -0.44 14.50
CA LEU A 82 10.59 -1.43 14.64
C LEU A 82 9.71 -1.57 13.39
N LEU A 83 9.89 -0.73 12.37
CA LEU A 83 9.15 -0.85 11.13
C LEU A 83 9.74 -1.97 10.27
N ALA A 84 9.00 -3.06 10.09
CA ALA A 84 9.42 -4.16 9.24
C ALA A 84 8.98 -3.94 7.78
N PRO A 85 9.79 -4.32 6.76
CA PRO A 85 9.44 -4.11 5.37
C PRO A 85 8.29 -5.03 4.96
N PHE A 86 7.28 -4.46 4.29
CA PHE A 86 6.09 -5.17 3.80
C PHE A 86 6.14 -5.41 2.30
N SER A 87 6.37 -4.38 1.50
CA SER A 87 6.47 -4.44 0.04
C SER A 87 7.17 -3.19 -0.50
N HIS A 88 7.57 -3.23 -1.78
CA HIS A 88 8.14 -2.08 -2.48
C HIS A 88 7.38 -1.84 -3.78
N TRP A 89 6.88 -0.63 -3.99
CA TRP A 89 6.06 -0.25 -5.13
C TRP A 89 6.73 0.81 -5.98
N LEU A 90 6.84 0.56 -7.27
CA LEU A 90 7.29 1.54 -8.24
C LEU A 90 6.10 2.03 -9.07
N THR A 91 5.86 3.35 -9.08
CA THR A 91 4.80 3.93 -9.90
C THR A 91 5.06 3.62 -11.37
N PRO A 92 4.03 3.21 -12.16
CA PRO A 92 4.17 2.90 -13.58
C PRO A 92 4.76 4.05 -14.39
N VAL A 93 5.51 3.72 -15.46
CA VAL A 93 6.17 4.71 -16.34
C VAL A 93 5.21 5.67 -17.04
N VAL A 94 3.96 5.26 -17.24
CA VAL A 94 2.91 6.10 -17.85
C VAL A 94 2.44 7.26 -16.99
N VAL A 95 2.84 7.29 -15.71
CA VAL A 95 2.45 8.32 -14.73
C VAL A 95 3.56 9.37 -14.66
N LYS A 96 3.21 10.65 -14.85
CA LYS A 96 4.19 11.77 -14.85
C LYS A 96 4.94 11.95 -13.53
N ARG A 97 4.27 11.70 -12.39
CA ARG A 97 4.86 11.83 -11.05
C ARG A 97 5.04 10.45 -10.46
N ARG A 98 6.25 9.96 -10.53
CA ARG A 98 6.59 8.60 -10.10
C ARG A 98 7.20 8.60 -8.71
N PHE A 99 6.90 7.54 -7.97
CA PHE A 99 7.43 7.25 -6.65
C PHE A 99 7.95 5.82 -6.59
N ALA A 100 9.05 5.62 -5.89
CA ALA A 100 9.54 4.34 -5.41
C ALA A 100 9.20 4.28 -3.92
N THR A 101 8.13 3.56 -3.58
CA THR A 101 7.54 3.62 -2.25
C THR A 101 7.81 2.33 -1.49
N TRP A 102 8.53 2.43 -0.38
CA TRP A 102 8.58 1.37 0.61
C TRP A 102 7.31 1.35 1.44
N PHE A 103 6.68 0.19 1.54
CA PHE A 103 5.64 -0.11 2.51
C PHE A 103 6.27 -0.85 3.67
N PHE A 104 6.13 -0.30 4.85
CA PHE A 104 6.49 -0.95 6.11
C PHE A 104 5.23 -1.35 6.85
N TRP A 105 5.36 -2.24 7.81
CA TRP A 105 4.29 -2.52 8.75
C TRP A 105 4.83 -2.43 10.19
N ALA A 106 3.96 -2.11 11.13
CA ALA A 106 4.25 -2.09 12.55
C ALA A 106 2.97 -2.30 13.37
N GLU A 107 3.12 -2.86 14.55
CA GLU A 107 2.04 -2.86 15.53
C GLU A 107 1.82 -1.46 16.09
N ALA A 108 0.56 -1.08 16.26
CA ALA A 108 0.21 0.17 16.90
C ALA A 108 0.63 0.12 18.38
N PRO A 109 1.22 1.18 18.94
CA PRO A 109 1.43 1.27 20.37
C PRO A 109 0.14 1.04 21.15
N ALA A 110 0.24 0.47 22.34
CA ALA A 110 -0.93 0.29 23.22
C ALA A 110 -1.61 1.65 23.45
N ASP A 111 -2.95 1.66 23.49
CA ASP A 111 -3.76 2.87 23.69
C ASP A 111 -3.54 3.98 22.63
N THR A 112 -3.18 3.61 21.40
CA THR A 112 -3.00 4.57 20.30
C THR A 112 -4.26 5.40 20.08
N ALA A 113 -4.18 6.69 20.40
CA ALA A 113 -5.18 7.69 20.05
C ALA A 113 -4.74 8.36 18.73
N VAL A 114 -5.48 8.11 17.65
CA VAL A 114 -5.20 8.72 16.36
C VAL A 114 -5.74 10.15 16.34
N GLN A 115 -4.88 11.10 15.99
CA GLN A 115 -5.24 12.50 15.84
C GLN A 115 -4.78 13.00 14.48
N VAL A 116 -5.72 13.17 13.54
CA VAL A 116 -5.43 13.65 12.19
C VAL A 116 -5.12 15.15 12.19
N ASP A 117 -4.29 15.58 11.22
CA ASP A 117 -3.87 16.99 11.08
C ASP A 117 -5.02 17.94 10.70
N GLY A 118 -6.10 17.43 10.12
CA GLY A 118 -7.30 18.19 9.71
C GLY A 118 -7.14 19.01 8.43
N SER A 119 -5.96 19.04 7.83
CA SER A 119 -5.66 19.78 6.60
C SER A 119 -5.45 18.87 5.39
N GLU A 120 -4.48 17.98 5.46
CA GLU A 120 -4.24 16.97 4.43
C GLU A 120 -5.07 15.71 4.69
N ILE A 121 -5.19 15.31 5.95
CA ILE A 121 -6.00 14.17 6.39
C ILE A 121 -7.22 14.67 7.17
N THR A 122 -8.41 14.29 6.73
CA THR A 122 -9.68 14.78 7.29
C THR A 122 -10.41 13.76 8.15
N ALA A 123 -10.08 12.49 8.02
CA ALA A 123 -10.66 11.40 8.81
C ALA A 123 -9.70 10.22 8.93
N HIS A 124 -9.94 9.38 9.91
CA HIS A 124 -9.27 8.10 10.06
C HIS A 124 -10.26 7.02 10.48
N LYS A 125 -9.93 5.78 10.19
CA LYS A 125 -10.68 4.63 10.69
C LYS A 125 -9.79 3.40 10.74
N TRP A 126 -9.99 2.61 11.80
CA TRP A 126 -9.46 1.26 11.89
C TRP A 126 -10.41 0.32 11.16
N TRP A 127 -9.86 -0.49 10.27
CA TRP A 127 -10.61 -1.40 9.43
C TRP A 127 -10.06 -2.82 9.52
N GLN A 128 -10.92 -3.80 9.66
CA GLN A 128 -10.54 -5.17 9.31
C GLN A 128 -10.30 -5.23 7.79
N PRO A 129 -9.21 -5.90 7.30
CA PRO A 129 -8.88 -5.94 5.88
C PRO A 129 -10.05 -6.35 4.99
N ALA A 130 -10.73 -7.45 5.31
CA ALA A 130 -11.91 -7.92 4.57
C ALA A 130 -13.04 -6.88 4.49
N GLN A 131 -13.30 -6.13 5.58
CA GLN A 131 -14.32 -5.08 5.59
C GLN A 131 -13.93 -3.89 4.73
N ALA A 132 -12.64 -3.49 4.72
CA ALA A 132 -12.15 -2.42 3.86
C ALA A 132 -12.25 -2.80 2.38
N ILE A 133 -11.90 -4.04 2.02
CA ILE A 133 -12.04 -4.58 0.67
C ILE A 133 -13.51 -4.59 0.24
N ALA A 134 -14.42 -5.05 1.09
CA ALA A 134 -15.85 -5.06 0.81
C ALA A 134 -16.41 -3.64 0.60
N ALA A 135 -16.01 -2.68 1.44
CA ALA A 135 -16.40 -1.27 1.31
C ALA A 135 -15.85 -0.64 0.01
N HIS A 136 -14.64 -1.03 -0.41
CA HIS A 136 -14.09 -0.60 -1.69
C HIS A 136 -14.92 -1.11 -2.88
N HIS A 137 -15.26 -2.38 -2.89
CA HIS A 137 -16.10 -2.97 -3.94
C HIS A 137 -17.53 -2.38 -3.97
N ALA A 138 -18.04 -1.93 -2.82
CA ALA A 138 -19.30 -1.22 -2.74
C ALA A 138 -19.21 0.25 -3.23
N GLY A 139 -18.00 0.77 -3.47
CA GLY A 139 -17.76 2.17 -3.87
C GLY A 139 -17.71 3.16 -2.70
N ASP A 140 -17.80 2.68 -1.45
CA ASP A 140 -17.80 3.52 -0.26
C ASP A 140 -16.38 3.93 0.19
N LEU A 141 -15.36 3.18 -0.23
CA LEU A 141 -13.98 3.36 0.17
C LEU A 141 -13.06 3.44 -1.07
N ALA A 142 -12.89 4.63 -1.61
CA ALA A 142 -11.97 4.81 -2.74
C ALA A 142 -10.52 4.64 -2.30
N MET A 143 -9.75 3.78 -2.98
CA MET A 143 -8.34 3.54 -2.68
C MET A 143 -7.54 3.22 -3.95
N THR A 144 -6.21 3.26 -3.84
CA THR A 144 -5.31 2.89 -4.94
C THR A 144 -5.01 1.39 -4.96
N PRO A 145 -4.56 0.84 -6.11
CA PRO A 145 -4.15 -0.56 -6.19
C PRO A 145 -3.13 -1.00 -5.12
N PRO A 146 -2.08 -0.23 -4.77
CA PRO A 146 -1.18 -0.63 -3.69
C PRO A 146 -1.86 -0.84 -2.34
N THR A 147 -2.81 0.03 -1.97
CA THR A 147 -3.59 -0.11 -0.72
C THR A 147 -4.46 -1.37 -0.77
N LEU A 148 -5.19 -1.57 -1.88
CA LEU A 148 -6.07 -2.73 -2.06
C LEU A 148 -5.30 -4.06 -2.01
N VAL A 149 -4.18 -4.16 -2.75
CA VAL A 149 -3.34 -5.36 -2.77
C VAL A 149 -2.76 -5.66 -1.39
N SER A 150 -2.31 -4.62 -0.66
CA SER A 150 -1.80 -4.79 0.71
C SER A 150 -2.89 -5.31 1.65
N LEU A 151 -4.13 -4.84 1.52
CA LEU A 151 -5.26 -5.35 2.31
C LEU A 151 -5.55 -6.82 2.00
N HIS A 152 -5.51 -7.23 0.74
CA HIS A 152 -5.67 -8.64 0.34
C HIS A 152 -4.54 -9.52 0.88
N ASP A 153 -3.30 -9.03 0.84
CA ASP A 153 -2.15 -9.76 1.40
C ASP A 153 -2.29 -9.95 2.91
N LEU A 154 -2.80 -8.94 3.63
CA LEU A 154 -3.05 -9.02 5.07
C LEU A 154 -4.24 -9.93 5.43
N ASP A 155 -5.30 -9.89 4.63
CA ASP A 155 -6.51 -10.71 4.82
C ASP A 155 -6.23 -12.20 4.62
N ALA A 156 -5.25 -12.53 3.78
CA ALA A 156 -4.84 -13.91 3.49
C ALA A 156 -3.98 -14.55 4.60
N LEU A 157 -3.55 -13.79 5.61
CA LEU A 157 -2.69 -14.28 6.70
C LEU A 157 -3.51 -14.81 7.87
N ASP A 158 -3.04 -15.90 8.47
CA ASP A 158 -3.62 -16.43 9.72
C ASP A 158 -3.05 -15.69 10.93
N TRP A 159 -3.74 -14.66 11.37
CA TRP A 159 -3.38 -13.83 12.53
C TRP A 159 -3.57 -14.52 13.88
N SER A 160 -4.22 -15.67 13.90
CA SER A 160 -4.36 -16.48 15.14
C SER A 160 -3.10 -17.27 15.50
N SER A 161 -2.14 -17.39 14.56
CA SER A 161 -0.94 -18.22 14.72
C SER A 161 0.35 -17.39 14.73
N CYS A 162 1.02 -17.26 13.58
CA CYS A 162 2.36 -16.68 13.48
C CYS A 162 2.50 -15.63 12.39
N ALA A 163 1.40 -15.02 11.96
CA ALA A 163 1.39 -14.09 10.82
C ALA A 163 2.42 -12.95 10.92
N ALA A 164 2.65 -12.40 12.10
CA ALA A 164 3.68 -11.37 12.30
C ALA A 164 5.09 -11.90 12.02
N ALA A 165 5.43 -13.09 12.56
CA ALA A 165 6.73 -13.72 12.32
C ALA A 165 6.90 -14.12 10.85
N ASP A 166 5.84 -14.59 10.19
CA ASP A 166 5.85 -14.92 8.77
C ASP A 166 6.08 -13.69 7.89
N LEU A 167 5.47 -12.55 8.26
CA LEU A 167 5.71 -11.26 7.60
C LEU A 167 7.15 -10.78 7.75
N GLU A 168 7.74 -10.91 8.92
CA GLU A 168 9.13 -10.53 9.19
C GLU A 168 10.13 -11.42 8.44
N ALA A 169 9.84 -12.71 8.32
CA ALA A 169 10.73 -13.68 7.67
C ALA A 169 10.69 -13.61 6.14
N ARG A 170 9.62 -13.07 5.56
CA ARG A 170 9.47 -13.04 4.10
C ARG A 170 10.33 -11.98 3.43
N THR A 171 10.78 -12.27 2.22
CA THR A 171 11.34 -11.24 1.34
C THR A 171 10.19 -10.33 0.85
N PRO A 172 10.26 -9.00 1.07
CA PRO A 172 9.22 -8.08 0.62
C PRO A 172 9.03 -8.16 -0.91
N PRO A 173 7.81 -8.39 -1.40
CA PRO A 173 7.54 -8.39 -2.83
C PRO A 173 7.77 -7.00 -3.43
N LYS A 174 8.24 -6.99 -4.68
CA LYS A 174 8.40 -5.76 -5.46
C LYS A 174 7.34 -5.72 -6.54
N PHE A 175 6.66 -4.58 -6.63
CA PHE A 175 5.62 -4.33 -7.60
C PHE A 175 6.07 -3.23 -8.57
N PHE A 176 6.15 -3.59 -9.84
CA PHE A 176 6.38 -2.66 -10.94
C PHE A 176 5.29 -2.88 -11.98
N PRO A 177 4.13 -2.20 -11.87
CA PRO A 177 2.99 -2.49 -12.72
C PRO A 177 3.22 -2.15 -14.18
N ASN A 178 2.93 -3.10 -15.09
CA ASN A 178 2.68 -2.81 -16.48
C ASN A 178 1.19 -2.43 -16.64
N VAL A 179 0.92 -1.25 -17.18
CA VAL A 179 -0.45 -0.70 -17.22
C VAL A 179 -0.99 -0.75 -18.63
N ILE A 180 -2.11 -1.45 -18.77
CA ILE A 180 -2.88 -1.51 -20.00
C ILE A 180 -4.17 -0.71 -19.80
N ARG A 181 -4.49 0.13 -20.76
CA ARG A 181 -5.75 0.88 -20.80
C ARG A 181 -6.49 0.52 -22.07
N ASP A 182 -7.76 0.19 -21.92
CA ASP A 182 -8.72 0.17 -23.00
C ASP A 182 -9.85 1.18 -22.71
N ASP A 183 -10.84 1.25 -23.58
CA ASP A 183 -11.92 2.23 -23.45
C ASP A 183 -12.82 2.01 -22.23
N SER A 184 -12.75 0.85 -21.60
CA SER A 184 -13.65 0.43 -20.52
C SER A 184 -12.98 0.27 -19.17
N GLN A 185 -11.67 -0.02 -19.14
CA GLN A 185 -10.97 -0.37 -17.88
C GLN A 185 -9.49 -0.06 -17.90
N ILE A 186 -8.91 -0.03 -16.70
CA ILE A 186 -7.47 0.04 -16.48
C ILE A 186 -7.03 -1.26 -15.83
N VAL A 187 -6.01 -1.91 -16.39
CA VAL A 187 -5.43 -3.13 -15.86
C VAL A 187 -4.00 -2.86 -15.43
N PHE A 188 -3.70 -3.10 -14.17
CA PHE A 188 -2.35 -3.08 -13.61
C PHE A 188 -1.87 -4.53 -13.51
N LEU A 189 -0.98 -4.92 -14.41
CA LEU A 189 -0.39 -6.25 -14.43
C LEU A 189 0.84 -6.28 -13.52
N TYR A 190 0.97 -7.32 -12.70
CA TYR A 190 2.12 -7.51 -11.82
C TYR A 190 2.95 -8.71 -12.26
N GLU A 191 4.20 -8.78 -11.82
CA GLU A 191 5.08 -9.91 -12.11
C GLU A 191 4.41 -11.23 -11.66
N GLY A 192 4.48 -12.26 -12.53
CA GLY A 192 3.77 -13.51 -12.36
C GLY A 192 2.43 -13.61 -13.06
N ASP A 193 1.87 -12.49 -13.57
CA ASP A 193 0.72 -12.53 -14.48
C ASP A 193 1.16 -12.98 -15.87
N ILE A 194 0.36 -13.83 -16.52
CA ILE A 194 0.67 -14.36 -17.86
C ILE A 194 0.87 -13.23 -18.90
N SER A 195 0.13 -12.15 -18.76
CA SER A 195 0.13 -11.00 -19.68
C SER A 195 1.16 -9.92 -19.30
N TYR A 196 1.90 -10.08 -18.18
CA TYR A 196 2.76 -9.02 -17.63
C TYR A 196 3.77 -8.45 -18.63
N ARG A 197 4.40 -9.34 -19.42
CA ARG A 197 5.43 -8.92 -20.39
C ARG A 197 4.88 -8.46 -21.72
N THR A 198 3.76 -9.03 -22.15
CA THR A 198 3.21 -8.81 -23.49
C THR A 198 2.14 -7.72 -23.50
N GLY A 199 1.43 -7.50 -22.40
CA GLY A 199 0.24 -6.66 -22.33
C GLY A 199 -0.99 -7.28 -23.00
N ASP A 200 -0.88 -8.49 -23.53
CA ASP A 200 -1.99 -9.17 -24.22
C ASP A 200 -2.95 -9.80 -23.20
N LEU A 201 -4.06 -9.13 -22.94
CA LEU A 201 -5.07 -9.55 -21.97
C LEU A 201 -5.86 -10.78 -22.40
N SER A 202 -5.80 -11.20 -23.68
CA SER A 202 -6.48 -12.38 -24.20
C SER A 202 -5.81 -13.70 -23.78
N GLN A 203 -4.58 -13.63 -23.28
CA GLN A 203 -3.84 -14.83 -22.83
C GLN A 203 -4.51 -15.51 -21.65
N GLU A 204 -4.70 -16.83 -21.74
CA GLU A 204 -5.20 -17.64 -20.64
C GLU A 204 -4.03 -18.12 -19.76
N GLY A 205 -4.21 -18.10 -18.43
CA GLY A 205 -3.18 -18.55 -17.49
C GLY A 205 -3.25 -17.83 -16.13
N LYS A 206 -2.13 -17.83 -15.42
CA LYS A 206 -2.02 -17.23 -14.08
C LYS A 206 -2.37 -15.75 -14.12
N ARG A 207 -3.17 -15.33 -13.16
CA ARG A 207 -3.54 -13.92 -12.95
C ARG A 207 -2.80 -13.36 -11.74
N HIS A 208 -2.25 -12.18 -11.91
CA HIS A 208 -1.72 -11.34 -10.85
C HIS A 208 -1.85 -9.89 -11.29
N ARG A 209 -3.04 -9.33 -11.11
CA ARG A 209 -3.42 -8.04 -11.66
C ARG A 209 -4.48 -7.33 -10.81
N THR A 210 -4.56 -6.02 -10.97
CA THR A 210 -5.69 -5.23 -10.50
C THR A 210 -6.42 -4.68 -11.73
N VAL A 211 -7.72 -4.89 -11.78
CA VAL A 211 -8.59 -4.40 -12.85
C VAL A 211 -9.52 -3.35 -12.27
N GLY A 212 -9.63 -2.20 -12.89
CA GLY A 212 -10.48 -1.13 -12.37
C GLY A 212 -11.23 -0.37 -13.44
N ASP A 213 -12.40 0.11 -13.04
CA ASP A 213 -13.20 1.08 -13.76
C ASP A 213 -13.68 2.14 -12.77
N GLN A 214 -13.62 3.44 -13.17
CA GLN A 214 -14.12 4.59 -12.39
C GLN A 214 -13.68 4.65 -10.92
N GLY A 215 -12.48 4.11 -10.60
CA GLY A 215 -11.90 4.19 -9.24
C GLY A 215 -12.26 3.04 -8.31
N VAL A 216 -13.05 2.08 -8.78
CA VAL A 216 -13.25 0.79 -8.10
C VAL A 216 -12.35 -0.24 -8.76
N PHE A 217 -11.59 -0.95 -7.96
CA PHE A 217 -10.61 -1.94 -8.41
C PHE A 217 -10.92 -3.31 -7.87
N GLU A 218 -10.67 -4.35 -8.67
CA GLU A 218 -10.69 -5.74 -8.29
C GLU A 218 -9.28 -6.32 -8.38
N TYR A 219 -8.80 -6.95 -7.31
CA TYR A 219 -7.51 -7.65 -7.32
C TYR A 219 -7.70 -9.13 -7.63
N GLN A 220 -7.06 -9.58 -8.70
CA GLN A 220 -7.10 -10.96 -9.18
C GLN A 220 -5.73 -11.61 -9.00
N ARG A 221 -5.65 -12.63 -8.16
CA ARG A 221 -4.43 -13.42 -7.95
C ARG A 221 -4.75 -14.91 -8.01
N SER A 222 -4.18 -15.59 -8.99
CA SER A 222 -4.21 -17.06 -9.03
C SER A 222 -3.37 -17.58 -7.87
N LEU A 223 -4.00 -18.23 -6.91
CA LEU A 223 -3.27 -19.00 -5.91
C LEU A 223 -2.48 -20.09 -6.63
N ASN A 224 -1.23 -20.32 -6.24
CA ASN A 224 -0.47 -21.44 -6.77
C ASN A 224 -1.26 -22.70 -6.48
N GLY A 225 -1.97 -23.22 -7.50
CA GLY A 225 -2.62 -24.52 -7.40
C GLY A 225 -1.55 -25.59 -7.20
N HIS A 226 -1.75 -26.43 -6.21
CA HIS A 226 -1.06 -27.69 -6.07
C HIS A 226 -1.38 -28.60 -7.26
#